data_a7edb03e13f9f4d939b2a5d5e88e28bd
#
_entry.id   a7edb03e13f9f4d939b2a5d5e88e28bd
#
_cell.length_a   1.000
_cell.length_b   1.000
_cell.length_c   1.000
_cell.angle_alpha   90.00
_cell.angle_beta   90.00
_cell.angle_gamma   90.00
#
_symmetry.space_group_name_H-M   'P 1'
#
loop_
_entity.id
_entity.type
_entity.pdbx_description
1 polymer ?
#
loop_
_entity_poly.entity_id
_entity_poly.type
_entity_poly.pdbx_seq_one_letter_code
_entity_poly.pdbx_strand_id
1 'polypeptide(L)'
;MKNDTDLPQSVTILEHVQKPTKQRFFVLGILFVSLSIIYLDRVNISIIAANTHFLNEMHLNDKPILVGLLMSLFLASYGIANVFLSPLGDYIGPRRAMLIAYVVISLSLLIGGLSSFFAILLGTRILLGIGEGLYYPMQNTIIKNWFPAGERGRANTAWILGQSLAPALAMPLYTWIIAEHSWRHTFYFSFSLTLLPIVLIYFFTSNFPQENKYVNVLELQKINKSTTEEVLHKSTNYHLESRFCVTIPVKHLTDSGYSW
;
A
#
# COMPACT_ATOMS: atom_id res chain seq x y z
N MET A 1 49.79 21.46 10.56
CA MET A 1 48.42 21.69 10.08
C MET A 1 48.44 21.53 8.57
N LYS A 2 48.04 20.37 8.04
CA LYS A 2 47.86 20.14 6.61
C LYS A 2 46.40 20.45 6.29
N ASN A 3 46.17 21.38 5.37
CA ASN A 3 44.85 21.75 4.89
C ASN A 3 44.26 20.60 4.05
N ASP A 4 43.14 20.00 4.50
CA ASP A 4 42.32 18.99 3.80
C ASP A 4 41.39 19.65 2.74
N THR A 5 41.95 20.47 1.84
CA THR A 5 41.14 21.17 0.83
C THR A 5 41.40 20.75 -0.62
N ASP A 6 42.27 19.77 -0.86
CA ASP A 6 42.59 19.34 -2.23
C ASP A 6 41.96 17.97 -2.57
N LEU A 7 40.63 17.91 -2.63
CA LEU A 7 39.94 16.90 -3.43
C LEU A 7 40.22 17.25 -4.92
N PRO A 8 40.68 16.29 -5.74
CA PRO A 8 41.01 16.57 -7.13
C PRO A 8 39.78 17.12 -7.88
N GLN A 9 39.93 18.25 -8.54
CA GLN A 9 38.86 18.96 -9.28
C GLN A 9 38.12 18.04 -10.28
N SER A 10 38.75 16.96 -10.74
CA SER A 10 38.13 15.92 -11.56
C SER A 10 36.97 15.19 -10.90
N VAL A 11 37.01 14.97 -9.57
CA VAL A 11 35.90 14.33 -8.81
C VAL A 11 34.71 15.27 -8.72
N THR A 12 34.98 16.55 -8.49
CA THR A 12 33.93 17.58 -8.40
C THR A 12 33.25 17.81 -9.77
N ILE A 13 34.00 17.70 -10.88
CA ILE A 13 33.45 17.86 -12.23
C ILE A 13 32.57 16.68 -12.63
N LEU A 14 32.92 15.45 -12.23
CA LEU A 14 32.12 14.26 -12.52
C LEU A 14 30.80 14.24 -11.69
N GLU A 15 30.81 14.74 -10.48
CA GLU A 15 29.59 14.90 -9.69
C GLU A 15 28.61 15.92 -10.30
N HIS A 16 29.10 16.97 -10.94
CA HIS A 16 28.26 18.00 -11.57
C HIS A 16 27.58 17.54 -12.87
N VAL A 17 28.05 16.46 -13.49
CA VAL A 17 27.48 15.92 -14.76
C VAL A 17 26.43 14.83 -14.49
N GLN A 18 26.44 14.21 -13.33
CA GLN A 18 25.46 13.16 -13.02
C GLN A 18 24.13 13.75 -12.58
N LYS A 19 23.07 13.42 -13.29
CA LYS A 19 21.70 13.74 -12.87
C LYS A 19 21.23 12.73 -11.81
N PRO A 20 20.38 13.15 -10.84
CA PRO A 20 19.78 12.21 -9.91
C PRO A 20 18.99 11.14 -10.66
N THR A 21 19.16 9.89 -10.28
CA THR A 21 18.37 8.78 -10.84
C THR A 21 16.90 9.00 -10.52
N LYS A 22 16.03 8.37 -11.30
CA LYS A 22 14.57 8.45 -11.11
C LYS A 22 14.00 7.13 -10.55
N GLN A 23 14.82 6.40 -9.81
CA GLN A 23 14.45 5.06 -9.32
C GLN A 23 13.22 5.09 -8.40
N ARG A 24 13.04 6.16 -7.62
CA ARG A 24 11.84 6.36 -6.79
C ARG A 24 10.55 6.35 -7.60
N PHE A 25 10.54 6.91 -8.83
CA PHE A 25 9.36 6.89 -9.69
C PHE A 25 9.10 5.50 -10.27
N PHE A 26 10.15 4.70 -10.50
CA PHE A 26 9.99 3.31 -10.91
C PHE A 26 9.37 2.49 -9.77
N VAL A 27 9.84 2.66 -8.53
CA VAL A 27 9.22 2.04 -7.35
C VAL A 27 7.76 2.48 -7.21
N LEU A 28 7.45 3.77 -7.43
CA LEU A 28 6.08 4.26 -7.44
C LEU A 28 5.21 3.54 -8.49
N GLY A 29 5.75 3.33 -9.69
CA GLY A 29 5.08 2.55 -10.74
C GLY A 29 4.80 1.11 -10.31
N ILE A 30 5.72 0.46 -9.62
CA ILE A 30 5.51 -0.88 -9.04
C ILE A 30 4.36 -0.85 -8.03
N LEU A 31 4.35 0.13 -7.13
CA LEU A 31 3.28 0.26 -6.13
C LEU A 31 1.92 0.54 -6.78
N PHE A 32 1.88 1.36 -7.84
CA PHE A 32 0.67 1.61 -8.61
C PHE A 32 0.12 0.34 -9.27
N VAL A 33 0.97 -0.42 -9.98
CA VAL A 33 0.58 -1.69 -10.61
C VAL A 33 0.13 -2.70 -9.56
N SER A 34 0.86 -2.80 -8.46
CA SER A 34 0.52 -3.69 -7.36
C SER A 34 -0.85 -3.38 -6.79
N LEU A 35 -1.13 -2.13 -6.43
CA LEU A 35 -2.45 -1.76 -5.90
C LEU A 35 -3.57 -1.99 -6.93
N SER A 36 -3.31 -1.68 -8.21
CA SER A 36 -4.29 -1.91 -9.28
C SER A 36 -4.70 -3.37 -9.35
N ILE A 37 -3.75 -4.31 -9.23
CA ILE A 37 -4.05 -5.75 -9.24
C ILE A 37 -4.88 -6.18 -8.04
N ILE A 38 -4.59 -5.67 -6.84
CA ILE A 38 -5.41 -5.91 -5.64
C ILE A 38 -6.86 -5.44 -5.86
N TYR A 39 -7.03 -4.25 -6.43
CA TYR A 39 -8.37 -3.70 -6.64
C TYR A 39 -9.14 -4.36 -7.79
N LEU A 40 -8.46 -4.94 -8.79
CA LEU A 40 -9.09 -5.83 -9.77
C LEU A 40 -9.79 -7.00 -9.05
N ASP A 41 -9.11 -7.64 -8.10
CA ASP A 41 -9.66 -8.80 -7.39
C ASP A 41 -10.84 -8.46 -6.47
N ARG A 42 -10.84 -7.27 -5.86
CA ARG A 42 -12.00 -6.80 -5.06
C ARG A 42 -13.29 -6.72 -5.88
N VAL A 43 -13.19 -6.31 -7.14
CA VAL A 43 -14.34 -6.22 -8.04
C VAL A 43 -14.79 -7.59 -8.53
N ASN A 44 -13.86 -8.53 -8.68
CA ASN A 44 -14.11 -9.89 -9.17
C ASN A 44 -15.26 -10.56 -8.39
N ILE A 45 -15.21 -10.56 -7.07
CA ILE A 45 -16.23 -11.23 -6.26
C ILE A 45 -17.63 -10.61 -6.42
N SER A 46 -17.73 -9.31 -6.65
CA SER A 46 -19.01 -8.64 -6.86
C SER A 46 -19.66 -9.08 -8.19
N ILE A 47 -18.85 -9.30 -9.22
CA ILE A 47 -19.31 -9.78 -10.52
C ILE A 47 -19.72 -11.25 -10.42
N ILE A 48 -18.90 -12.08 -9.75
CA ILE A 48 -19.21 -13.50 -9.52
C ILE A 48 -20.50 -13.66 -8.72
N ALA A 49 -20.70 -12.85 -7.68
CA ALA A 49 -21.88 -12.86 -6.82
C ALA A 49 -23.21 -12.54 -7.57
N ALA A 50 -23.11 -11.86 -8.72
CA ALA A 50 -24.25 -11.59 -9.61
C ALA A 50 -24.47 -12.68 -10.67
N ASN A 51 -23.57 -13.67 -10.79
CA ASN A 51 -23.64 -14.70 -11.80
C ASN A 51 -24.52 -15.87 -11.36
N THR A 52 -25.55 -16.16 -12.14
CA THR A 52 -26.54 -17.23 -11.82
C THR A 52 -25.91 -18.62 -11.81
N HIS A 53 -24.92 -18.90 -12.65
CA HIS A 53 -24.23 -20.19 -12.70
C HIS A 53 -23.47 -20.43 -11.38
N PHE A 54 -22.76 -19.40 -10.87
CA PHE A 54 -22.09 -19.44 -9.58
C PHE A 54 -23.06 -19.68 -8.43
N LEU A 55 -24.20 -18.95 -8.41
CA LEU A 55 -25.22 -19.08 -7.37
C LEU A 55 -25.82 -20.50 -7.34
N ASN A 56 -26.11 -21.05 -8.51
CA ASN A 56 -26.62 -22.43 -8.62
C ASN A 56 -25.61 -23.46 -8.14
N GLU A 57 -24.36 -23.35 -8.58
CA GLU A 57 -23.29 -24.29 -8.28
C GLU A 57 -22.92 -24.31 -6.78
N MET A 58 -22.96 -23.14 -6.14
CA MET A 58 -22.67 -22.98 -4.71
C MET A 58 -23.89 -23.13 -3.81
N HIS A 59 -25.06 -23.49 -4.37
CA HIS A 59 -26.33 -23.62 -3.66
C HIS A 59 -26.74 -22.34 -2.88
N LEU A 60 -26.49 -21.17 -3.49
CA LEU A 60 -26.73 -19.85 -2.91
C LEU A 60 -28.02 -19.18 -3.39
N ASN A 61 -28.78 -19.84 -4.27
CA ASN A 61 -30.10 -19.33 -4.68
C ASN A 61 -30.96 -19.03 -3.45
N ASP A 62 -31.59 -17.88 -3.47
CA ASP A 62 -32.44 -17.39 -2.37
C ASP A 62 -31.73 -17.22 -1.00
N LYS A 63 -30.39 -17.13 -1.01
CA LYS A 63 -29.57 -16.92 0.20
C LYS A 63 -28.74 -15.64 0.14
N PRO A 64 -29.34 -14.46 -0.01
CA PRO A 64 -28.59 -13.20 -0.19
C PRO A 64 -27.67 -12.88 0.97
N ILE A 65 -28.02 -13.30 2.20
CA ILE A 65 -27.19 -13.12 3.40
C ILE A 65 -25.85 -13.85 3.23
N LEU A 66 -25.85 -15.09 2.75
CA LEU A 66 -24.62 -15.85 2.54
C LEU A 66 -23.75 -15.22 1.45
N VAL A 67 -24.36 -14.74 0.38
CA VAL A 67 -23.63 -14.00 -0.68
C VAL A 67 -23.00 -12.74 -0.11
N GLY A 68 -23.71 -11.99 0.74
CA GLY A 68 -23.18 -10.82 1.43
C GLY A 68 -21.98 -11.11 2.34
N LEU A 69 -21.91 -12.33 2.93
CA LEU A 69 -20.78 -12.74 3.77
C LEU A 69 -19.45 -12.79 3.00
N LEU A 70 -19.46 -13.05 1.69
CA LEU A 70 -18.25 -13.04 0.85
C LEU A 70 -17.52 -11.68 0.90
N MET A 71 -18.28 -10.58 0.98
CA MET A 71 -17.70 -9.25 1.09
C MET A 71 -17.49 -8.83 2.55
N SER A 72 -18.45 -9.15 3.44
CA SER A 72 -18.38 -8.72 4.83
C SER A 72 -17.22 -9.36 5.60
N LEU A 73 -16.99 -10.66 5.41
CA LEU A 73 -15.86 -11.36 6.04
C LEU A 73 -14.51 -10.88 5.48
N PHE A 74 -14.45 -10.61 4.19
CA PHE A 74 -13.27 -9.98 3.59
C PHE A 74 -12.97 -8.62 4.23
N LEU A 75 -13.95 -7.72 4.31
CA LEU A 75 -13.77 -6.38 4.89
C LEU A 75 -13.42 -6.43 6.38
N ALA A 76 -14.06 -7.32 7.14
CA ALA A 76 -13.77 -7.52 8.55
C ALA A 76 -12.32 -8.00 8.77
N SER A 77 -11.90 -9.04 8.06
CA SER A 77 -10.53 -9.56 8.14
C SER A 77 -9.50 -8.56 7.63
N TYR A 78 -9.80 -7.81 6.57
CA TYR A 78 -8.97 -6.71 6.08
C TYR A 78 -8.77 -5.64 7.15
N GLY A 79 -9.85 -5.16 7.79
CA GLY A 79 -9.78 -4.13 8.82
C GLY A 79 -8.99 -4.60 10.05
N ILE A 80 -9.25 -5.81 10.53
CA ILE A 80 -8.51 -6.42 11.65
C ILE A 80 -7.03 -6.56 11.30
N ALA A 81 -6.71 -7.13 10.15
CA ALA A 81 -5.33 -7.32 9.69
C ALA A 81 -4.59 -5.99 9.52
N ASN A 82 -5.25 -4.97 8.99
CA ASN A 82 -4.65 -3.63 8.81
C ASN A 82 -4.20 -3.02 10.15
N VAL A 83 -4.98 -3.19 11.21
CA VAL A 83 -4.65 -2.67 12.55
C VAL A 83 -3.58 -3.54 13.23
N PHE A 84 -3.80 -4.85 13.28
CA PHE A 84 -2.96 -5.75 14.10
C PHE A 84 -1.66 -6.19 13.41
N LEU A 85 -1.63 -6.26 12.07
CA LEU A 85 -0.44 -6.67 11.32
C LEU A 85 0.41 -5.49 10.83
N SER A 86 -0.07 -4.25 10.96
CA SER A 86 0.71 -3.06 10.58
C SER A 86 2.09 -3.02 11.27
N PRO A 87 2.24 -3.32 12.59
CA PRO A 87 3.55 -3.33 13.25
C PRO A 87 4.51 -4.39 12.71
N LEU A 88 4.02 -5.43 12.03
CA LEU A 88 4.87 -6.47 11.45
C LEU A 88 5.89 -5.90 10.47
N GLY A 89 5.53 -4.83 9.76
CA GLY A 89 6.43 -4.14 8.86
C GLY A 89 7.64 -3.50 9.54
N ASP A 90 7.51 -3.11 10.80
CA ASP A 90 8.60 -2.54 11.57
C ASP A 90 9.63 -3.62 11.97
N TYR A 91 9.18 -4.86 12.19
CA TYR A 91 10.06 -5.98 12.56
C TYR A 91 10.75 -6.63 11.37
N ILE A 92 10.02 -6.96 10.31
CA ILE A 92 10.56 -7.72 9.16
C ILE A 92 10.92 -6.85 7.97
N GLY A 93 10.56 -5.57 8.02
CA GLY A 93 10.70 -4.59 6.94
C GLY A 93 9.53 -4.62 5.94
N PRO A 94 9.17 -3.45 5.38
CA PRO A 94 7.98 -3.30 4.53
C PRO A 94 8.06 -4.16 3.26
N ARG A 95 9.22 -4.29 2.62
CA ARG A 95 9.40 -5.12 1.43
C ARG A 95 9.05 -6.58 1.67
N ARG A 96 9.56 -7.18 2.75
CA ARG A 96 9.28 -8.59 3.08
C ARG A 96 7.83 -8.79 3.46
N ALA A 97 7.26 -7.86 4.23
CA ALA A 97 5.85 -7.89 4.59
C ALA A 97 4.93 -7.83 3.36
N MET A 98 5.25 -6.98 2.37
CA MET A 98 4.53 -6.92 1.10
C MET A 98 4.61 -8.23 0.30
N LEU A 99 5.78 -8.88 0.26
CA LEU A 99 5.94 -10.17 -0.40
C LEU A 99 5.11 -11.26 0.28
N ILE A 100 5.13 -11.33 1.61
CA ILE A 100 4.30 -12.26 2.38
C ILE A 100 2.82 -12.01 2.10
N ALA A 101 2.40 -10.74 2.11
CA ALA A 101 1.03 -10.35 1.80
C ALA A 101 0.60 -10.87 0.41
N TYR A 102 1.43 -10.65 -0.62
CA TYR A 102 1.14 -11.14 -1.97
C TYR A 102 1.12 -12.65 -2.11
N VAL A 103 1.99 -13.37 -1.39
CA VAL A 103 1.94 -14.84 -1.34
C VAL A 103 0.62 -15.30 -0.73
N VAL A 104 0.17 -14.68 0.37
CA VAL A 104 -1.12 -15.00 1.01
C VAL A 104 -2.28 -14.69 0.06
N ILE A 105 -2.27 -13.54 -0.63
CA ILE A 105 -3.27 -13.16 -1.63
C ILE A 105 -3.30 -14.22 -2.77
N SER A 106 -2.15 -14.55 -3.34
CA SER A 106 -2.04 -15.53 -4.43
C SER A 106 -2.58 -16.90 -4.03
N LEU A 107 -2.22 -17.41 -2.84
CA LEU A 107 -2.74 -18.67 -2.32
C LEU A 107 -4.25 -18.63 -2.13
N SER A 108 -4.78 -17.51 -1.60
CA SER A 108 -6.21 -17.31 -1.44
C SER A 108 -6.96 -17.42 -2.78
N LEU A 109 -6.44 -16.78 -3.83
CA LEU A 109 -7.02 -16.81 -5.17
C LEU A 109 -6.96 -18.20 -5.79
N LEU A 110 -5.82 -18.87 -5.67
CA LEU A 110 -5.67 -20.23 -6.19
C LEU A 110 -6.66 -21.21 -5.52
N ILE A 111 -6.75 -21.18 -4.19
CA ILE A 111 -7.70 -22.01 -3.44
C ILE A 111 -9.14 -21.61 -3.79
N GLY A 112 -9.44 -20.31 -3.97
CA GLY A 112 -10.75 -19.81 -4.39
C GLY A 112 -11.21 -20.37 -5.74
N GLY A 113 -10.31 -20.42 -6.73
CA GLY A 113 -10.58 -21.01 -8.04
C GLY A 113 -10.78 -22.52 -8.00
N LEU A 114 -10.10 -23.23 -7.09
CA LEU A 114 -10.22 -24.67 -6.88
C LEU A 114 -11.40 -25.05 -5.97
N SER A 115 -12.06 -24.08 -5.33
CA SER A 115 -13.09 -24.37 -4.34
C SER A 115 -14.35 -24.98 -4.98
N SER A 116 -14.80 -26.08 -4.39
CA SER A 116 -16.09 -26.73 -4.71
C SER A 116 -17.16 -26.50 -3.63
N PHE A 117 -16.76 -25.99 -2.48
CA PHE A 117 -17.65 -25.75 -1.34
C PHE A 117 -17.62 -24.26 -0.93
N PHE A 118 -18.81 -23.73 -0.69
CA PHE A 118 -18.97 -22.34 -0.27
C PHE A 118 -18.16 -21.98 1.01
N ALA A 119 -18.06 -22.90 1.98
CA ALA A 119 -17.27 -22.69 3.20
C ALA A 119 -15.78 -22.46 2.90
N ILE A 120 -15.21 -23.20 1.93
CA ILE A 120 -13.82 -23.00 1.50
C ILE A 120 -13.67 -21.62 0.86
N LEU A 121 -14.62 -21.22 0.01
CA LEU A 121 -14.62 -19.91 -0.62
C LEU A 121 -14.70 -18.78 0.43
N LEU A 122 -15.51 -18.92 1.49
CA LEU A 122 -15.52 -17.98 2.61
C LEU A 122 -14.17 -17.89 3.31
N GLY A 123 -13.53 -19.04 3.56
CA GLY A 123 -12.19 -19.09 4.13
C GLY A 123 -11.16 -18.33 3.27
N THR A 124 -11.25 -18.44 1.95
CA THR A 124 -10.37 -17.69 1.05
C THR A 124 -10.62 -16.19 1.13
N ARG A 125 -11.86 -15.72 1.36
CA ARG A 125 -12.15 -14.29 1.56
C ARG A 125 -11.49 -13.73 2.81
N ILE A 126 -11.48 -14.51 3.91
CA ILE A 126 -10.78 -14.13 5.14
C ILE A 126 -9.27 -14.05 4.88
N LEU A 127 -8.70 -15.06 4.21
CA LEU A 127 -7.28 -15.12 3.91
C LEU A 127 -6.85 -13.96 2.99
N LEU A 128 -7.66 -13.65 1.98
CA LEU A 128 -7.46 -12.51 1.09
C LEU A 128 -7.46 -11.18 1.87
N GLY A 129 -8.44 -10.99 2.76
CA GLY A 129 -8.52 -9.80 3.60
C GLY A 129 -7.29 -9.62 4.49
N ILE A 130 -6.76 -10.72 5.06
CA ILE A 130 -5.52 -10.69 5.84
C ILE A 130 -4.34 -10.23 4.98
N GLY A 131 -4.18 -10.78 3.79
CA GLY A 131 -3.11 -10.40 2.86
C GLY A 131 -3.18 -8.93 2.46
N GLU A 132 -4.33 -8.46 2.02
CA GLU A 132 -4.50 -7.08 1.59
C GLU A 132 -4.39 -6.08 2.77
N GLY A 133 -4.88 -6.46 3.96
CA GLY A 133 -4.78 -5.65 5.18
C GLY A 133 -3.34 -5.45 5.63
N LEU A 134 -2.48 -6.45 5.45
CA LEU A 134 -1.05 -6.31 5.68
C LEU A 134 -0.36 -5.46 4.61
N TYR A 135 -0.76 -5.59 3.34
CA TYR A 135 -0.10 -4.90 2.22
C TYR A 135 -0.22 -3.38 2.28
N TYR A 136 -1.42 -2.86 2.57
CA TYR A 136 -1.73 -1.43 2.46
C TYR A 136 -0.86 -0.51 3.34
N PRO A 137 -0.64 -0.78 4.65
CA PRO A 137 0.25 0.04 5.48
C PRO A 137 1.71 -0.04 5.04
N MET A 138 2.16 -1.17 4.49
CA MET A 138 3.53 -1.34 4.01
C MET A 138 3.82 -0.46 2.81
N GLN A 139 2.85 -0.29 1.92
CA GLN A 139 2.97 0.59 0.76
C GLN A 139 3.20 2.05 1.19
N ASN A 140 2.45 2.53 2.19
CA ASN A 140 2.66 3.85 2.77
C ASN A 140 4.05 4.00 3.39
N THR A 141 4.56 2.95 4.03
CA THR A 141 5.91 2.95 4.63
C THR A 141 6.99 3.05 3.54
N ILE A 142 6.86 2.34 2.43
CA ILE A 142 7.77 2.47 1.28
C ILE A 142 7.75 3.91 0.74
N ILE A 143 6.58 4.51 0.54
CA ILE A 143 6.48 5.91 0.09
C ILE A 143 7.19 6.86 1.06
N LYS A 144 6.98 6.67 2.37
CA LYS A 144 7.65 7.47 3.41
C LYS A 144 9.17 7.38 3.31
N ASN A 145 9.71 6.18 3.04
CA ASN A 145 11.14 5.94 2.97
C ASN A 145 11.78 6.43 1.66
N TRP A 146 11.05 6.37 0.54
CA TRP A 146 11.57 6.64 -0.79
C TRP A 146 11.33 8.05 -1.30
N PHE A 147 10.39 8.79 -0.70
CA PHE A 147 10.03 10.12 -1.18
C PHE A 147 10.32 11.20 -0.13
N PRO A 148 10.90 12.34 -0.60
CA PRO A 148 11.02 13.55 0.20
C PRO A 148 9.65 14.01 0.72
N ALA A 149 9.60 14.62 1.89
CA ALA A 149 8.37 15.06 2.55
C ALA A 149 7.43 15.87 1.62
N GLY A 150 7.99 16.82 0.87
CA GLY A 150 7.22 17.66 -0.06
C GLY A 150 6.67 16.92 -1.30
N GLU A 151 7.19 15.72 -1.63
CA GLU A 151 6.73 14.92 -2.77
C GLU A 151 5.80 13.75 -2.36
N ARG A 152 5.71 13.41 -1.07
CA ARG A 152 4.92 12.26 -0.56
C ARG A 152 3.42 12.37 -0.89
N GLY A 153 2.86 13.57 -0.82
CA GLY A 153 1.45 13.78 -1.17
C GLY A 153 1.17 13.42 -2.63
N ARG A 154 2.02 13.88 -3.56
CA ARG A 154 1.90 13.55 -4.99
C ARG A 154 2.12 12.07 -5.26
N ALA A 155 3.11 11.46 -4.59
CA ALA A 155 3.37 10.03 -4.69
C ALA A 155 2.17 9.21 -4.19
N ASN A 156 1.57 9.59 -3.05
CA ASN A 156 0.37 8.93 -2.54
C ASN A 156 -0.81 9.06 -3.50
N THR A 157 -1.06 10.24 -4.06
CA THR A 157 -2.11 10.42 -5.06
C THR A 157 -1.87 9.54 -6.29
N ALA A 158 -0.63 9.45 -6.77
CA ALA A 158 -0.30 8.70 -7.98
C ALA A 158 -0.60 7.20 -7.84
N TRP A 159 -0.20 6.55 -6.72
CA TRP A 159 -0.50 5.13 -6.58
C TRP A 159 -1.97 4.84 -6.22
N ILE A 160 -2.65 5.76 -5.52
CA ILE A 160 -4.09 5.65 -5.22
C ILE A 160 -4.94 5.73 -6.49
N LEU A 161 -4.47 6.39 -7.56
CA LEU A 161 -5.16 6.37 -8.85
C LEU A 161 -5.38 4.95 -9.39
N GLY A 162 -4.46 4.02 -9.10
CA GLY A 162 -4.63 2.60 -9.43
C GLY A 162 -5.88 1.99 -8.82
N GLN A 163 -6.20 2.39 -7.59
CA GLN A 163 -7.43 1.97 -6.88
C GLN A 163 -8.71 2.39 -7.63
N SER A 164 -8.70 3.56 -8.26
CA SER A 164 -9.86 4.09 -8.96
C SER A 164 -9.98 3.58 -10.40
N LEU A 165 -8.84 3.38 -11.08
CA LEU A 165 -8.81 2.91 -12.47
C LEU A 165 -9.05 1.40 -12.59
N ALA A 166 -8.56 0.61 -11.62
CA ALA A 166 -8.67 -0.84 -11.67
C ALA A 166 -10.13 -1.34 -11.75
N PRO A 167 -11.09 -0.85 -10.96
CA PRO A 167 -12.49 -1.27 -11.07
C PRO A 167 -13.11 -1.00 -12.43
N ALA A 168 -12.77 0.12 -13.07
CA ALA A 168 -13.28 0.47 -14.38
C ALA A 168 -12.84 -0.54 -15.47
N LEU A 169 -11.61 -1.06 -15.34
CA LEU A 169 -11.09 -2.09 -16.24
C LEU A 169 -11.54 -3.51 -15.85
N ALA A 170 -11.71 -3.76 -14.56
CA ALA A 170 -12.09 -5.06 -14.03
C ALA A 170 -13.48 -5.52 -14.49
N MET A 171 -14.44 -4.60 -14.47
CA MET A 171 -15.84 -4.92 -14.81
C MET A 171 -15.98 -5.56 -16.20
N PRO A 172 -15.58 -4.91 -17.31
CA PRO A 172 -15.69 -5.53 -18.64
C PRO A 172 -14.83 -6.77 -18.78
N LEU A 173 -13.62 -6.77 -18.19
CA LEU A 173 -12.68 -7.88 -18.29
C LEU A 173 -13.22 -9.16 -17.63
N TYR A 174 -13.67 -9.09 -16.39
CA TYR A 174 -14.17 -10.27 -15.70
C TYR A 174 -15.52 -10.72 -16.22
N THR A 175 -16.39 -9.80 -16.64
CA THR A 175 -17.64 -10.17 -17.30
C THR A 175 -17.38 -10.96 -18.59
N TRP A 176 -16.41 -10.53 -19.39
CA TRP A 176 -15.99 -11.25 -20.59
C TRP A 176 -15.43 -12.65 -20.27
N ILE A 177 -14.54 -12.76 -19.28
CA ILE A 177 -13.97 -14.06 -18.86
C ILE A 177 -15.09 -15.03 -18.41
N ILE A 178 -16.06 -14.54 -17.64
CA ILE A 178 -17.17 -15.36 -17.14
C ILE A 178 -18.09 -15.80 -18.31
N ALA A 179 -18.34 -14.92 -19.28
CA ALA A 179 -19.20 -15.23 -20.44
C ALA A 179 -18.59 -16.31 -21.34
N GLU A 180 -17.28 -16.25 -21.59
CA GLU A 180 -16.59 -17.18 -22.49
C GLU A 180 -16.17 -18.49 -21.82
N HIS A 181 -15.93 -18.49 -20.51
CA HIS A 181 -15.36 -19.63 -19.80
C HIS A 181 -16.20 -20.00 -18.57
N SER A 182 -15.77 -19.54 -17.40
CA SER A 182 -16.41 -19.84 -16.11
C SER A 182 -15.95 -18.83 -15.06
N TRP A 183 -16.75 -18.66 -14.01
CA TRP A 183 -16.39 -17.82 -12.87
C TRP A 183 -15.05 -18.25 -12.22
N ARG A 184 -14.67 -19.53 -12.26
CA ARG A 184 -13.38 -20.02 -11.75
C ARG A 184 -12.18 -19.45 -12.50
N HIS A 185 -12.30 -19.21 -13.79
CA HIS A 185 -11.22 -18.65 -14.59
C HIS A 185 -10.85 -17.23 -14.18
N THR A 186 -11.77 -16.48 -13.58
CA THR A 186 -11.45 -15.15 -13.03
C THR A 186 -10.46 -15.24 -11.86
N PHE A 187 -10.57 -16.27 -11.02
CA PHE A 187 -9.61 -16.53 -9.94
C PHE A 187 -8.23 -16.94 -10.46
N TYR A 188 -8.18 -17.83 -11.47
CA TYR A 188 -6.91 -18.24 -12.08
C TYR A 188 -6.23 -17.08 -12.81
N PHE A 189 -7.00 -16.24 -13.46
CA PHE A 189 -6.51 -15.01 -14.08
C PHE A 189 -5.95 -14.06 -13.03
N SER A 190 -6.70 -13.76 -11.96
CA SER A 190 -6.24 -12.92 -10.86
C SER A 190 -4.99 -13.50 -10.20
N PHE A 191 -4.95 -14.82 -9.94
CA PHE A 191 -3.76 -15.51 -9.42
C PHE A 191 -2.54 -15.25 -10.32
N SER A 192 -2.67 -15.43 -11.62
CA SER A 192 -1.57 -15.20 -12.58
C SER A 192 -1.08 -13.73 -12.54
N LEU A 193 -2.01 -12.79 -12.42
CA LEU A 193 -1.66 -11.37 -12.30
C LEU A 193 -0.90 -11.05 -11.00
N THR A 194 -1.22 -11.72 -9.88
CA THR A 194 -0.53 -11.47 -8.61
C THR A 194 0.94 -11.90 -8.60
N LEU A 195 1.35 -12.75 -9.51
CA LEU A 195 2.75 -13.14 -9.67
C LEU A 195 3.63 -11.97 -10.14
N LEU A 196 3.06 -11.04 -10.94
CA LEU A 196 3.79 -9.88 -11.45
C LEU A 196 4.29 -8.95 -10.32
N PRO A 197 3.45 -8.47 -9.36
CA PRO A 197 3.93 -7.71 -8.22
C PRO A 197 4.95 -8.45 -7.36
N ILE A 198 4.81 -9.76 -7.15
CA ILE A 198 5.79 -10.55 -6.39
C ILE A 198 7.17 -10.42 -7.03
N VAL A 199 7.28 -10.62 -8.34
CA VAL A 199 8.53 -10.49 -9.09
C VAL A 199 9.07 -9.06 -9.03
N LEU A 200 8.22 -8.06 -9.31
CA LEU A 200 8.61 -6.65 -9.32
C LEU A 200 9.10 -6.17 -7.94
N ILE A 201 8.38 -6.52 -6.87
CA ILE A 201 8.76 -6.14 -5.50
C ILE A 201 10.04 -6.87 -5.10
N TYR A 202 10.18 -8.15 -5.44
CA TYR A 202 11.36 -8.93 -5.09
C TYR A 202 12.63 -8.41 -5.75
N PHE A 203 12.62 -8.06 -7.02
CA PHE A 203 13.84 -7.66 -7.73
C PHE A 203 14.13 -6.16 -7.67
N PHE A 204 13.12 -5.30 -7.63
CA PHE A 204 13.31 -3.86 -7.86
C PHE A 204 12.99 -2.97 -6.65
N THR A 205 12.38 -3.51 -5.59
CA THR A 205 12.06 -2.73 -4.39
C THR A 205 12.98 -3.09 -3.24
N SER A 206 13.40 -2.11 -2.45
CA SER A 206 14.13 -2.29 -1.18
C SER A 206 13.44 -1.53 -0.06
N ASN A 207 13.76 -1.85 1.21
CA ASN A 207 13.18 -1.15 2.35
C ASN A 207 13.57 0.33 2.37
N PHE A 208 14.82 0.61 2.04
CA PHE A 208 15.38 1.95 1.99
C PHE A 208 16.08 2.20 0.65
N PRO A 209 16.10 3.46 0.17
CA PRO A 209 16.78 3.82 -1.08
C PRO A 209 18.27 3.48 -1.07
N GLN A 210 18.95 3.54 0.10
CA GLN A 210 20.37 3.25 0.26
C GLN A 210 20.71 1.79 -0.08
N GLU A 211 19.78 0.87 0.09
CA GLU A 211 19.96 -0.56 -0.17
C GLU A 211 19.80 -0.90 -1.65
N ASN A 212 19.30 0.04 -2.46
CA ASN A 212 18.99 -0.21 -3.85
C ASN A 212 20.18 0.12 -4.76
N LYS A 213 20.60 -0.87 -5.55
CA LYS A 213 21.77 -0.76 -6.47
C LYS A 213 21.61 0.28 -7.59
N TYR A 214 20.38 0.67 -7.89
CA TYR A 214 20.04 1.56 -8.99
C TYR A 214 19.88 3.03 -8.57
N VAL A 215 20.03 3.34 -7.28
CA VAL A 215 19.95 4.69 -6.74
C VAL A 215 21.33 5.30 -6.63
N ASN A 216 21.53 6.49 -7.22
CA ASN A 216 22.79 7.22 -7.13
C ASN A 216 22.83 8.14 -5.90
N VAL A 217 24.04 8.60 -5.56
CA VAL A 217 24.30 9.45 -4.38
C VAL A 217 23.48 10.75 -4.43
N LEU A 218 23.26 11.32 -5.63
CA LEU A 218 22.52 12.57 -5.79
C LEU A 218 21.02 12.40 -5.48
N GLU A 219 20.42 11.26 -5.84
CA GLU A 219 19.04 10.97 -5.47
C GLU A 219 18.91 10.77 -3.96
N LEU A 220 19.86 10.07 -3.34
CA LEU A 220 19.91 9.90 -1.87
C LEU A 220 20.04 11.24 -1.14
N GLN A 221 20.92 12.12 -1.59
CA GLN A 221 21.09 13.45 -1.01
C GLN A 221 19.77 14.26 -1.09
N LYS A 222 19.07 14.18 -2.24
CA LYS A 222 17.79 14.86 -2.41
C LYS A 222 16.73 14.35 -1.42
N ILE A 223 16.65 13.04 -1.20
CA ILE A 223 15.71 12.43 -0.26
C ILE A 223 16.05 12.83 1.17
N ASN A 224 17.33 12.71 1.57
CA ASN A 224 17.77 12.95 2.93
C ASN A 224 17.70 14.44 3.33
N LYS A 225 18.10 15.36 2.45
CA LYS A 225 18.04 16.80 2.72
C LYS A 225 16.62 17.24 3.09
N SER A 226 15.63 16.83 2.34
CA SER A 226 14.23 17.16 2.59
C SER A 226 13.70 16.54 3.89
N THR A 227 14.18 15.34 4.26
CA THR A 227 13.79 14.70 5.52
C THR A 227 14.38 15.43 6.71
N THR A 228 15.63 15.89 6.61
CA THR A 228 16.28 16.69 7.68
C THR A 228 15.59 18.03 7.87
N GLU A 229 15.23 18.71 6.78
CA GLU A 229 14.48 19.99 6.83
C GLU A 229 13.11 19.80 7.51
N GLU A 230 12.41 18.67 7.24
CA GLU A 230 11.13 18.36 7.91
C GLU A 230 11.30 18.15 9.42
N VAL A 231 12.34 17.43 9.84
CA VAL A 231 12.61 17.19 11.27
C VAL A 231 12.94 18.50 11.98
N LEU A 232 13.76 19.35 11.39
CA LEU A 232 14.11 20.67 11.95
C LEU A 232 12.87 21.56 12.05
N HIS A 233 12.04 21.62 11.03
CA HIS A 233 10.82 22.43 11.05
C HIS A 233 9.83 21.96 12.11
N LYS A 234 9.66 20.65 12.27
CA LYS A 234 8.83 20.09 13.35
C LYS A 234 9.37 20.42 14.72
N SER A 235 10.68 20.25 14.95
CA SER A 235 11.30 20.57 16.25
C SER A 235 11.13 22.06 16.62
N THR A 236 11.25 22.95 15.63
CA THR A 236 11.06 24.38 15.84
C THR A 236 9.60 24.71 16.19
N ASN A 237 8.64 24.09 15.53
CA ASN A 237 7.22 24.30 15.83
C ASN A 237 6.84 23.75 17.23
N TYR A 238 7.32 22.60 17.64
CA TYR A 238 7.12 22.08 19.02
C TYR A 238 7.67 23.03 20.07
N HIS A 239 8.83 23.64 19.84
CA HIS A 239 9.37 24.66 20.74
C HIS A 239 8.55 25.97 20.76
N LEU A 240 7.94 26.35 19.66
CA LEU A 240 7.04 27.49 19.61
C LEU A 240 5.72 27.20 20.32
N GLU A 241 5.07 26.08 20.04
CA GLU A 241 3.82 25.69 20.71
C GLU A 241 3.98 25.50 22.21
N SER A 242 5.07 24.89 22.65
CA SER A 242 5.37 24.77 24.09
C SER A 242 5.54 26.15 24.78
N ARG A 243 6.05 27.15 24.09
CA ARG A 243 6.14 28.53 24.60
C ARG A 243 4.78 29.20 24.65
N PHE A 244 3.89 28.94 23.69
CA PHE A 244 2.52 29.50 23.69
C PHE A 244 1.62 28.84 24.74
N CYS A 245 1.73 27.55 25.00
CA CYS A 245 0.98 26.87 26.06
C CYS A 245 1.36 27.33 27.49
N VAL A 246 2.58 27.86 27.70
CA VAL A 246 3.01 28.38 29.01
C VAL A 246 2.54 29.83 29.25
N THR A 247 2.01 30.51 28.24
CA THR A 247 1.67 31.94 28.32
C THR A 247 0.15 32.21 28.32
N ILE A 248 -0.70 31.25 28.67
CA ILE A 248 -2.09 31.55 29.00
C ILE A 248 -2.13 31.91 30.50
N PRO A 249 -2.20 33.16 30.91
CA PRO A 249 -2.39 33.52 32.30
C PRO A 249 -3.77 33.04 32.72
N VAL A 250 -3.81 32.15 33.71
CA VAL A 250 -5.04 31.82 34.46
C VAL A 250 -5.46 33.07 35.25
N LYS A 251 -5.98 34.08 34.56
CA LYS A 251 -6.63 35.25 35.10
C LYS A 251 -7.96 35.42 34.36
N HIS A 252 -8.98 34.78 34.88
CA HIS A 252 -10.40 35.13 34.77
C HIS A 252 -11.30 33.88 35.00
N LEU A 253 -11.22 33.31 36.21
CA LEU A 253 -12.25 32.34 36.67
C LEU A 253 -12.64 32.59 38.15
N THR A 254 -12.55 33.85 38.65
CA THR A 254 -13.03 34.16 40.00
C THR A 254 -13.88 35.42 40.06
N ASP A 255 -14.60 35.79 39.00
CA ASP A 255 -15.61 36.84 39.08
C ASP A 255 -16.81 36.52 38.21
N SER A 256 -17.61 35.55 38.62
CA SER A 256 -19.04 35.55 38.33
C SER A 256 -19.77 35.00 39.57
N GLY A 257 -19.97 35.97 40.51
CA GLY A 257 -20.94 35.79 41.55
C GLY A 257 -22.33 35.55 40.95
N TYR A 258 -22.90 34.43 41.26
CA TYR A 258 -24.36 34.24 41.29
C TYR A 258 -24.79 34.05 42.74
N SER A 259 -25.27 35.16 43.30
CA SER A 259 -26.20 35.18 44.39
C SER A 259 -27.51 34.58 43.94
N TRP A 260 -27.92 33.47 44.55
CA TRP A 260 -29.29 33.13 44.99
C TRP A 260 -29.21 32.16 46.15
#